data_6e47c5531eac56d4ed47c78189058da3
#
_entry.id   6e47c5531eac56d4ed47c78189058da3
#
_cell.length_a   1.000
_cell.length_b   1.000
_cell.length_c   1.000
_cell.angle_alpha   90.00
_cell.angle_beta   90.00
_cell.angle_gamma   90.00
#
_symmetry.space_group_name_H-M   'P 1'
#
loop_
_entity.id
_entity.type
_entity.pdbx_description
1 polymer ?
#
loop_
_entity_poly.entity_id
_entity_poly.type
_entity_poly.pdbx_seq_one_letter_code
_entity_poly.pdbx_strand_id
1 'polypeptide(L)'
;MFRLQSLYFSALALKNSELIDMTSTQASPNKTRMANAIRALSMDAVQKANSGHPGMPMGMADIAVALWKDHLSHNPKNPHWSNRDRFVLSNGHGSMLLYSLLHLTGYDLPMSEIKNFRQLHSKTAGHPEYGITPGVETTTGPLGQGITNAVGMALAEKLLAEEFNRPKHHIVDHYTYVFLGDG
;
A
#
# COMPACT_ATOMS: atom_id res chain seq x y z
N MET A 1 1.57 20.72 -11.32
CA MET A 1 0.73 20.33 -10.17
C MET A 1 1.07 18.88 -9.87
N PHE A 2 1.79 18.60 -8.80
CA PHE A 2 2.23 17.26 -8.45
C PHE A 2 1.02 16.39 -8.12
N ARG A 3 0.88 15.23 -8.77
CA ARG A 3 -0.14 14.22 -8.44
C ARG A 3 0.32 13.37 -7.25
N LEU A 4 0.59 14.01 -6.13
CA LEU A 4 0.64 13.34 -4.84
C LEU A 4 -0.79 13.39 -4.28
N GLN A 5 -1.57 12.32 -4.42
CA GLN A 5 -2.77 12.19 -3.62
C GLN A 5 -2.38 11.67 -2.24
N SER A 6 -2.07 12.60 -1.35
CA SER A 6 -2.13 12.37 0.07
C SER A 6 -3.60 12.19 0.44
N LEU A 7 -3.99 11.01 0.91
CA LEU A 7 -5.28 10.83 1.56
C LEU A 7 -5.23 11.51 2.95
N TYR A 8 -5.14 12.84 2.94
CA TYR A 8 -5.57 13.63 4.07
C TYR A 8 -7.08 13.78 3.96
N PHE A 9 -7.81 13.40 5.00
CA PHE A 9 -9.20 13.80 5.17
C PHE A 9 -9.26 15.32 5.29
N SER A 10 -9.36 16.01 4.16
CA SER A 10 -9.97 17.33 4.09
C SER A 10 -11.01 17.30 2.98
N ALA A 11 -12.25 17.37 3.39
CA ALA A 11 -13.41 17.56 2.54
C ALA A 11 -13.20 18.75 1.61
N LEU A 12 -12.87 18.51 0.34
CA LEU A 12 -13.10 19.46 -0.73
C LEU A 12 -13.23 18.76 -2.08
N ALA A 13 -14.43 18.35 -2.39
CA ALA A 13 -14.93 18.26 -3.76
C ALA A 13 -16.45 18.41 -3.71
N LEU A 14 -16.90 19.62 -3.45
CA LEU A 14 -18.26 20.04 -3.77
C LEU A 14 -18.27 20.53 -5.22
N LYS A 15 -18.67 19.68 -6.15
CA LYS A 15 -19.42 20.12 -7.34
C LYS A 15 -20.50 19.10 -7.64
N ASN A 16 -21.72 19.62 -7.51
CA ASN A 16 -23.03 19.11 -7.89
C ASN A 16 -23.71 18.10 -6.94
N SER A 17 -24.51 18.69 -6.05
CA SER A 17 -25.88 18.29 -5.66
C SER A 17 -26.20 16.78 -5.55
N GLU A 18 -25.40 16.02 -4.84
CA GLU A 18 -25.86 14.88 -4.07
C GLU A 18 -25.21 14.99 -2.69
N LEU A 19 -26.02 15.35 -1.70
CA LEU A 19 -25.67 15.17 -0.31
C LEU A 19 -25.36 13.69 -0.12
N ILE A 20 -24.08 13.34 -0.08
CA ILE A 20 -23.67 12.00 0.36
C ILE A 20 -24.16 11.90 1.81
N ASP A 21 -25.19 11.12 2.01
CA ASP A 21 -25.65 10.76 3.34
C ASP A 21 -24.53 10.02 4.09
N MET A 22 -23.77 10.77 4.89
CA MET A 22 -22.68 10.23 5.70
C MET A 22 -23.16 9.33 6.83
N THR A 23 -24.47 9.10 6.97
CA THR A 23 -25.04 8.26 8.03
C THR A 23 -25.21 6.80 7.63
N SER A 24 -24.95 6.42 6.38
CA SER A 24 -25.16 5.06 5.85
C SER A 24 -23.93 4.37 5.25
N THR A 25 -22.69 4.79 5.56
CA THR A 25 -21.50 4.08 5.11
C THR A 25 -21.20 2.85 5.97
N GLN A 26 -22.11 1.89 6.02
CA GLN A 26 -21.70 0.53 6.35
C GLN A 26 -20.82 0.02 5.19
N ALA A 27 -19.53 -0.22 5.51
CA ALA A 27 -18.65 -0.91 4.58
C ALA A 27 -19.35 -2.19 4.09
N SER A 28 -19.30 -2.45 2.77
CA SER A 28 -19.96 -3.66 2.26
C SER A 28 -19.44 -4.87 3.06
N PRO A 29 -20.28 -5.87 3.36
CA PRO A 29 -19.88 -7.05 4.13
C PRO A 29 -18.59 -7.71 3.61
N ASN A 30 -18.33 -7.60 2.31
CA ASN A 30 -17.12 -8.12 1.67
C ASN A 30 -15.88 -7.28 2.02
N LYS A 31 -15.96 -5.95 2.04
CA LYS A 31 -14.82 -5.10 2.42
C LYS A 31 -14.44 -5.29 3.88
N THR A 32 -15.42 -5.37 4.77
CA THR A 32 -15.18 -5.69 6.19
C THR A 32 -14.48 -7.04 6.36
N ARG A 33 -14.92 -8.07 5.61
CA ARG A 33 -14.28 -9.40 5.65
C ARG A 33 -12.83 -9.35 5.17
N MET A 34 -12.55 -8.60 4.09
CA MET A 34 -11.18 -8.39 3.58
C MET A 34 -10.29 -7.68 4.63
N ALA A 35 -10.78 -6.61 5.22
CA ALA A 35 -10.06 -5.90 6.28
C ALA A 35 -9.78 -6.80 7.50
N ASN A 36 -10.75 -7.62 7.88
CA ASN A 36 -10.58 -8.56 8.98
C ASN A 36 -9.58 -9.69 8.64
N ALA A 37 -9.49 -10.12 7.39
CA ALA A 37 -8.45 -11.06 6.96
C ALA A 37 -7.04 -10.46 7.14
N ILE A 38 -6.85 -9.19 6.75
CA ILE A 38 -5.58 -8.47 6.96
C ILE A 38 -5.27 -8.39 8.46
N ARG A 39 -6.25 -8.05 9.30
CA ARG A 39 -6.09 -7.98 10.76
C ARG A 39 -5.69 -9.33 11.35
N ALA A 40 -6.40 -10.40 10.98
CA ALA A 40 -6.13 -11.75 11.48
C ALA A 40 -4.70 -12.21 11.10
N LEU A 41 -4.32 -12.09 9.83
CA LEU A 41 -2.97 -12.42 9.37
C LEU A 41 -1.89 -11.66 10.15
N SER A 42 -2.13 -10.37 10.39
CA SER A 42 -1.17 -9.51 11.08
C SER A 42 -1.04 -9.88 12.56
N MET A 43 -2.16 -10.13 13.24
CA MET A 43 -2.16 -10.58 14.64
C MET A 43 -1.44 -11.91 14.79
N ASP A 44 -1.79 -12.89 13.97
CA ASP A 44 -1.23 -14.24 14.06
C ASP A 44 0.28 -14.26 13.77
N ALA A 45 0.72 -13.49 12.76
CA ALA A 45 2.14 -13.42 12.42
C ALA A 45 2.97 -12.74 13.52
N VAL A 46 2.48 -11.60 14.05
CA VAL A 46 3.15 -10.89 15.16
C VAL A 46 3.17 -11.75 16.42
N GLN A 47 2.05 -12.39 16.75
CA GLN A 47 1.95 -13.28 17.92
C GLN A 47 2.92 -14.46 17.80
N LYS A 48 2.96 -15.10 16.62
CA LYS A 48 3.88 -16.22 16.38
C LYS A 48 5.34 -15.80 16.47
N ALA A 49 5.69 -14.66 15.91
CA ALA A 49 7.06 -14.11 15.96
C ALA A 49 7.45 -13.62 17.35
N ASN A 50 6.47 -13.45 18.26
CA ASN A 50 6.64 -12.78 19.55
C ASN A 50 7.36 -11.44 19.43
N SER A 51 7.19 -10.76 18.29
CA SER A 51 7.85 -9.50 17.92
C SER A 51 7.12 -8.85 16.76
N GLY A 52 6.99 -7.53 16.78
CA GLY A 52 6.36 -6.77 15.69
C GLY A 52 5.43 -5.69 16.21
N HIS A 53 4.76 -5.04 15.25
CA HIS A 53 3.90 -3.88 15.50
C HIS A 53 2.48 -4.15 14.93
N PRO A 54 1.53 -4.62 15.72
CA PRO A 54 0.20 -4.94 15.21
C PRO A 54 -0.72 -3.72 15.06
N GLY A 55 -0.45 -2.61 15.77
CA GLY A 55 -1.36 -1.46 15.85
C GLY A 55 -1.66 -0.84 14.48
N MET A 56 -0.64 -0.59 13.68
CA MET A 56 -0.81 0.01 12.36
C MET A 56 -1.59 -0.90 11.39
N PRO A 57 -1.27 -2.20 11.21
CA PRO A 57 -2.09 -3.10 10.41
C PRO A 57 -3.56 -3.17 10.86
N MET A 58 -3.79 -3.14 12.16
CA MET A 58 -5.15 -3.17 12.72
C MET A 58 -5.94 -1.91 12.36
N GLY A 59 -5.32 -0.74 12.53
CA GLY A 59 -5.97 0.55 12.30
C GLY A 59 -6.18 0.89 10.83
N MET A 60 -5.26 0.51 9.95
CA MET A 60 -5.28 0.89 8.53
C MET A 60 -5.88 -0.17 7.59
N ALA A 61 -6.38 -1.29 8.09
CA ALA A 61 -6.88 -2.38 7.24
C ALA A 61 -8.02 -1.94 6.30
N ASP A 62 -8.97 -1.14 6.76
CA ASP A 62 -10.09 -0.68 5.94
C ASP A 62 -9.62 0.29 4.84
N ILE A 63 -8.72 1.20 5.17
CA ILE A 63 -8.13 2.15 4.20
C ILE A 63 -7.34 1.37 3.15
N ALA A 64 -6.57 0.38 3.58
CA ALA A 64 -5.80 -0.48 2.68
C ALA A 64 -6.70 -1.27 1.72
N VAL A 65 -7.81 -1.83 2.21
CA VAL A 65 -8.79 -2.52 1.35
C VAL A 65 -9.39 -1.55 0.33
N ALA A 66 -9.76 -0.33 0.74
CA ALA A 66 -10.31 0.66 -0.18
C ALA A 66 -9.29 1.01 -1.28
N LEU A 67 -8.04 1.29 -0.90
CA LEU A 67 -6.99 1.61 -1.86
C LEU A 67 -6.73 0.44 -2.83
N TRP A 68 -6.42 -0.74 -2.30
CA TRP A 68 -5.96 -1.88 -3.11
C TRP A 68 -7.06 -2.48 -3.99
N LYS A 69 -8.31 -2.39 -3.55
CA LYS A 69 -9.45 -2.93 -4.31
C LYS A 69 -9.99 -1.97 -5.36
N ASP A 70 -10.07 -0.67 -5.01
CA ASP A 70 -10.85 0.28 -5.78
C ASP A 70 -9.98 1.28 -6.57
N HIS A 71 -8.71 1.45 -6.22
CA HIS A 71 -7.88 2.52 -6.77
C HIS A 71 -6.51 2.07 -7.29
N LEU A 72 -5.84 1.15 -6.61
CA LEU A 72 -4.46 0.76 -6.94
C LEU A 72 -4.41 -0.09 -8.21
N SER A 73 -3.73 0.41 -9.23
CA SER A 73 -3.45 -0.34 -10.46
C SER A 73 -2.17 -1.14 -10.30
N HIS A 74 -2.31 -2.46 -10.12
CA HIS A 74 -1.17 -3.35 -9.91
C HIS A 74 -1.37 -4.71 -10.59
N ASN A 75 -0.27 -5.44 -10.81
CA ASN A 75 -0.32 -6.78 -11.40
C ASN A 75 0.58 -7.75 -10.61
N PRO A 76 0.02 -8.60 -9.77
CA PRO A 76 0.79 -9.57 -8.97
C PRO A 76 1.63 -10.53 -9.80
N LYS A 77 1.19 -10.86 -11.03
CA LYS A 77 1.93 -11.73 -11.95
C LYS A 77 3.06 -11.01 -12.69
N ASN A 78 3.05 -9.68 -12.70
CA ASN A 78 4.12 -8.84 -13.24
C ASN A 78 4.39 -7.68 -12.29
N PRO A 79 5.03 -7.93 -11.14
CA PRO A 79 5.29 -6.91 -10.12
C PRO A 79 6.24 -5.80 -10.60
N HIS A 80 6.89 -6.00 -11.73
CA HIS A 80 7.79 -5.02 -12.36
C HIS A 80 7.16 -4.28 -13.55
N TRP A 81 5.85 -4.43 -13.75
CA TRP A 81 5.14 -3.67 -14.78
C TRP A 81 5.43 -2.18 -14.65
N SER A 82 5.95 -1.56 -15.72
CA SER A 82 6.50 -0.21 -15.66
C SER A 82 5.46 0.86 -15.29
N ASN A 83 4.22 0.71 -15.76
CA ASN A 83 3.12 1.64 -15.50
C ASN A 83 2.18 1.23 -14.36
N ARG A 84 2.65 0.35 -13.45
CA ARG A 84 1.91 0.06 -12.21
C ARG A 84 1.93 1.26 -11.28
N ASP A 85 0.92 1.41 -10.46
CA ASP A 85 0.98 2.33 -9.33
C ASP A 85 2.05 1.89 -8.32
N ARG A 86 2.63 2.85 -7.62
CA ARG A 86 3.61 2.62 -6.55
C ARG A 86 2.91 2.74 -5.20
N PHE A 87 3.04 1.71 -4.39
CA PHE A 87 2.59 1.75 -3.01
C PHE A 87 3.78 1.75 -2.05
N VAL A 88 3.90 2.78 -1.23
CA VAL A 88 4.98 2.94 -0.26
C VAL A 88 4.41 2.93 1.16
N LEU A 89 4.93 2.03 1.98
CA LEU A 89 4.63 1.99 3.40
C LEU A 89 5.73 2.76 4.16
N SER A 90 5.52 4.06 4.39
CA SER A 90 6.51 4.91 5.06
C SER A 90 6.66 4.55 6.55
N ASN A 91 5.57 4.21 7.21
CA ASN A 91 5.57 3.63 8.56
C ASN A 91 5.89 2.12 8.48
N GLY A 92 7.11 1.82 8.03
CA GLY A 92 7.58 0.48 7.69
C GLY A 92 7.51 -0.54 8.84
N HIS A 93 7.44 -0.09 10.11
CA HIS A 93 7.21 -0.96 11.26
C HIS A 93 5.87 -1.72 11.17
N GLY A 94 4.87 -1.19 10.45
CA GLY A 94 3.60 -1.86 10.16
C GLY A 94 3.69 -2.83 8.98
N SER A 95 4.82 -3.43 8.71
CA SER A 95 5.14 -4.27 7.56
C SER A 95 4.13 -5.39 7.29
N MET A 96 3.52 -5.96 8.34
CA MET A 96 2.49 -6.99 8.18
C MET A 96 1.25 -6.52 7.44
N LEU A 97 0.92 -5.21 7.42
CA LEU A 97 -0.13 -4.70 6.55
C LEU A 97 0.22 -4.97 5.08
N LEU A 98 1.42 -4.58 4.66
CA LEU A 98 1.88 -4.76 3.28
C LEU A 98 2.01 -6.24 2.92
N TYR A 99 2.60 -7.07 3.78
CA TYR A 99 2.74 -8.50 3.53
C TYR A 99 1.39 -9.21 3.42
N SER A 100 0.42 -8.86 4.26
CA SER A 100 -0.94 -9.39 4.17
C SER A 100 -1.61 -9.01 2.85
N LEU A 101 -1.45 -7.76 2.40
CA LEU A 101 -1.97 -7.29 1.12
C LEU A 101 -1.32 -8.03 -0.06
N LEU A 102 0.01 -8.13 -0.08
CA LEU A 102 0.73 -8.84 -1.13
C LEU A 102 0.32 -10.32 -1.20
N HIS A 103 0.22 -11.00 -0.05
CA HIS A 103 -0.26 -12.38 0.00
C HIS A 103 -1.69 -12.53 -0.53
N LEU A 104 -2.62 -11.73 -0.01
CA LEU A 104 -4.04 -11.84 -0.34
C LEU A 104 -4.36 -11.44 -1.79
N THR A 105 -3.53 -10.60 -2.40
CA THR A 105 -3.71 -10.17 -3.80
C THR A 105 -2.94 -11.02 -4.81
N GLY A 106 -2.20 -12.04 -4.35
CA GLY A 106 -1.63 -13.07 -5.22
C GLY A 106 -0.20 -12.81 -5.72
N TYR A 107 0.56 -11.94 -5.05
CA TYR A 107 2.00 -11.87 -5.27
C TYR A 107 2.69 -13.16 -4.81
N ASP A 108 3.92 -13.41 -5.27
CA ASP A 108 4.74 -14.56 -4.84
C ASP A 108 5.21 -14.39 -3.38
N LEU A 109 4.24 -14.40 -2.50
CA LEU A 109 4.42 -14.37 -1.05
C LEU A 109 3.49 -15.40 -0.40
N PRO A 110 3.88 -16.67 -0.35
CA PRO A 110 3.04 -17.75 0.14
C PRO A 110 2.83 -17.66 1.67
N MET A 111 1.81 -18.37 2.16
CA MET A 111 1.48 -18.44 3.59
C MET A 111 2.66 -18.91 4.46
N SER A 112 3.57 -19.72 3.93
CA SER A 112 4.79 -20.13 4.63
C SER A 112 5.66 -18.93 5.01
N GLU A 113 5.77 -17.92 4.14
CA GLU A 113 6.52 -16.70 4.42
C GLU A 113 5.80 -15.81 5.47
N ILE A 114 4.48 -15.71 5.40
CA ILE A 114 3.68 -15.02 6.44
C ILE A 114 3.92 -15.68 7.81
N LYS A 115 3.92 -17.01 7.85
CA LYS A 115 4.20 -17.76 9.09
C LYS A 115 5.64 -17.62 9.59
N ASN A 116 6.56 -17.21 8.73
CA ASN A 116 7.98 -16.97 9.04
C ASN A 116 8.29 -15.47 9.21
N PHE A 117 7.30 -14.67 9.54
CA PHE A 117 7.48 -13.24 9.81
C PHE A 117 8.61 -12.99 10.83
N ARG A 118 9.54 -12.10 10.48
CA ARG A 118 10.73 -11.74 11.27
C ARG A 118 11.72 -12.88 11.52
N GLN A 119 11.61 -13.98 10.78
CA GLN A 119 12.61 -15.04 10.87
C GLN A 119 13.75 -14.77 9.88
N LEU A 120 14.94 -15.23 10.22
CA LEU A 120 16.12 -15.10 9.37
C LEU A 120 15.86 -15.74 7.99
N HIS A 121 16.22 -15.05 6.93
CA HIS A 121 16.06 -15.46 5.52
C HIS A 121 14.60 -15.55 5.02
N SER A 122 13.60 -15.14 5.80
CA SER A 122 12.24 -15.05 5.29
C SER A 122 12.06 -13.81 4.38
N LYS A 123 11.11 -13.90 3.45
CA LYS A 123 10.69 -12.75 2.63
C LYS A 123 9.91 -11.70 3.44
N THR A 124 9.60 -11.95 4.70
CA THR A 124 8.78 -11.11 5.57
C THR A 124 9.60 -10.56 6.74
N ALA A 125 10.59 -9.76 6.41
CA ALA A 125 11.42 -9.06 7.39
C ALA A 125 10.60 -8.11 8.28
N GLY A 126 11.16 -7.66 9.39
CA GLY A 126 10.49 -6.74 10.32
C GLY A 126 10.06 -5.41 9.71
N HIS A 127 10.77 -4.97 8.69
CA HIS A 127 10.46 -3.81 7.84
C HIS A 127 10.54 -4.24 6.38
N PRO A 128 9.76 -3.62 5.45
CA PRO A 128 9.81 -3.98 4.04
C PRO A 128 11.19 -3.74 3.43
N GLU A 129 11.66 -4.73 2.66
CA GLU A 129 12.95 -4.67 1.98
C GLU A 129 12.76 -4.80 0.47
N TYR A 130 13.23 -3.79 -0.27
CA TYR A 130 13.22 -3.81 -1.73
C TYR A 130 14.14 -4.92 -2.26
N GLY A 131 13.64 -5.65 -3.26
CA GLY A 131 14.39 -6.76 -3.88
C GLY A 131 14.27 -8.11 -3.15
N ILE A 132 13.71 -8.14 -1.94
CA ILE A 132 13.47 -9.38 -1.18
C ILE A 132 12.02 -9.86 -1.35
N THR A 133 11.07 -8.97 -1.12
CA THR A 133 9.64 -9.28 -1.21
C THR A 133 9.08 -8.73 -2.53
N PRO A 134 8.53 -9.57 -3.43
CA PRO A 134 7.88 -9.08 -4.64
C PRO A 134 6.74 -8.11 -4.31
N GLY A 135 6.73 -6.94 -4.98
CA GLY A 135 5.73 -5.89 -4.75
C GLY A 135 6.12 -4.84 -3.70
N VAL A 136 7.26 -4.98 -3.03
CA VAL A 136 7.85 -3.92 -2.20
C VAL A 136 8.59 -2.92 -3.09
N GLU A 137 8.18 -1.66 -3.07
CA GLU A 137 8.70 -0.61 -3.95
C GLU A 137 9.96 0.07 -3.40
N THR A 138 10.13 0.09 -2.08
CA THR A 138 11.29 0.69 -1.43
C THR A 138 11.47 0.12 -0.03
N THR A 139 12.72 0.03 0.41
CA THR A 139 13.07 -0.33 1.79
C THR A 139 12.69 0.81 2.71
N THR A 140 11.94 0.50 3.77
CA THR A 140 11.53 1.45 4.80
C THR A 140 11.83 0.90 6.19
N GLY A 141 11.71 1.75 7.21
CA GLY A 141 12.04 1.45 8.61
C GLY A 141 12.27 2.75 9.35
N PRO A 142 13.31 3.53 8.99
CA PRO A 142 13.47 4.88 9.52
C PRO A 142 12.25 5.74 9.13
N LEU A 143 11.62 6.38 10.11
CA LEU A 143 10.45 7.23 9.89
C LEU A 143 10.78 8.42 8.98
N GLY A 144 9.86 8.75 8.07
CA GLY A 144 10.06 9.80 7.07
C GLY A 144 10.78 9.36 5.78
N GLN A 145 11.53 8.26 5.78
CA GLN A 145 12.24 7.79 4.59
C GLN A 145 11.27 7.40 3.46
N GLY A 146 10.20 6.69 3.76
CA GLY A 146 9.25 6.24 2.75
C GLY A 146 8.54 7.38 2.04
N ILE A 147 8.08 8.41 2.76
CA ILE A 147 7.43 9.57 2.14
C ILE A 147 8.40 10.33 1.22
N THR A 148 9.66 10.49 1.59
CA THR A 148 10.63 11.17 0.74
C THR A 148 10.93 10.37 -0.53
N ASN A 149 11.03 9.04 -0.44
CA ASN A 149 11.15 8.17 -1.61
C ASN A 149 9.91 8.26 -2.51
N ALA A 150 8.70 8.28 -1.92
CA ALA A 150 7.45 8.42 -2.67
C ALA A 150 7.37 9.75 -3.44
N VAL A 151 7.84 10.84 -2.84
CA VAL A 151 7.97 12.15 -3.54
C VAL A 151 8.90 12.02 -4.74
N GLY A 152 10.04 11.36 -4.57
CA GLY A 152 10.99 11.10 -5.67
C GLY A 152 10.37 10.26 -6.79
N MET A 153 9.60 9.20 -6.45
CA MET A 153 8.88 8.36 -7.41
C MET A 153 7.83 9.15 -8.18
N ALA A 154 7.04 9.99 -7.52
CA ALA A 154 6.03 10.83 -8.15
C ALA A 154 6.65 11.91 -9.06
N LEU A 155 7.81 12.44 -8.69
CA LEU A 155 8.57 13.37 -9.53
C LEU A 155 9.10 12.64 -10.77
N ALA A 156 9.67 11.45 -10.60
CA ALA A 156 10.17 10.63 -11.71
C ALA A 156 9.05 10.29 -12.72
N GLU A 157 7.86 9.89 -12.22
CA GLU A 157 6.68 9.68 -13.08
C GLU A 157 6.40 10.91 -13.93
N LYS A 158 6.37 12.08 -13.31
CA LYS A 158 6.05 13.34 -14.01
C LYS A 158 7.06 13.67 -15.09
N LEU A 159 8.35 13.50 -14.82
CA LEU A 159 9.43 13.75 -15.78
C LEU A 159 9.38 12.75 -16.95
N LEU A 160 9.19 11.46 -16.65
CA LEU A 160 9.07 10.42 -17.67
C LEU A 160 7.81 10.59 -18.53
N ALA A 161 6.69 11.00 -17.92
CA ALA A 161 5.46 11.29 -18.65
C ALA A 161 5.64 12.43 -19.64
N GLU A 162 6.34 13.50 -19.25
CA GLU A 162 6.64 14.63 -20.14
C GLU A 162 7.57 14.21 -21.29
N GLU A 163 8.54 13.35 -21.02
CA GLU A 163 9.50 12.89 -22.03
C GLU A 163 8.87 11.90 -23.03
N PHE A 164 8.10 10.93 -22.56
CA PHE A 164 7.68 9.78 -23.36
C PHE A 164 6.22 9.82 -23.83
N ASN A 165 5.31 10.48 -23.12
CA ASN A 165 3.91 10.53 -23.54
C ASN A 165 3.72 11.37 -24.81
N ARG A 166 2.76 10.96 -25.62
CA ARG A 166 2.37 11.68 -26.85
C ARG A 166 0.84 11.81 -26.88
N PRO A 167 0.28 12.73 -27.67
CA PRO A 167 -1.16 12.85 -27.81
C PRO A 167 -1.82 11.49 -28.13
N LYS A 168 -2.77 11.08 -27.30
CA LYS A 168 -3.47 9.77 -27.35
C LYS A 168 -2.62 8.53 -27.04
N HIS A 169 -1.35 8.68 -26.62
CA HIS A 169 -0.47 7.58 -26.23
C HIS A 169 0.16 7.90 -24.89
N HIS A 170 -0.43 7.38 -23.81
CA HIS A 170 0.05 7.53 -22.43
C HIS A 170 0.84 6.27 -22.05
N ILE A 171 2.18 6.36 -22.07
CA ILE A 171 3.08 5.26 -21.72
C ILE A 171 3.37 5.27 -20.23
N VAL A 172 3.43 6.48 -19.64
CA VAL A 172 3.69 6.70 -18.22
C VAL A 172 2.52 7.49 -17.64
N ASP A 173 1.68 6.82 -16.86
CA ASP A 173 0.51 7.43 -16.21
C ASP A 173 0.12 6.59 -14.99
N HIS A 174 0.95 6.65 -13.96
CA HIS A 174 0.73 5.92 -12.71
C HIS A 174 0.78 6.83 -11.50
N TYR A 175 0.14 6.40 -10.43
CA TYR A 175 0.14 7.10 -9.17
C TYR A 175 1.20 6.53 -8.20
N THR A 176 1.61 7.37 -7.26
CA THR A 176 2.37 6.94 -6.08
C THR A 176 1.52 7.19 -4.84
N TYR A 177 1.16 6.10 -4.16
CA TYR A 177 0.42 6.12 -2.90
C TYR A 177 1.37 5.86 -1.75
N VAL A 178 1.18 6.57 -0.65
CA VAL A 178 2.00 6.39 0.54
C VAL A 178 1.13 6.36 1.79
N PHE A 179 1.39 5.37 2.64
CA PHE A 179 0.86 5.34 4.00
C PHE A 179 1.96 5.78 4.97
N LEU A 180 1.63 6.71 5.83
CA LEU A 180 2.56 7.26 6.83
C LEU A 180 1.82 7.54 8.13
N GLY A 181 2.57 7.66 9.22
CA GLY A 181 2.10 8.17 10.51
C GLY A 181 2.35 9.68 10.61
N ASP A 182 2.49 10.14 11.83
CA ASP A 182 2.78 11.54 12.19
C ASP A 182 4.28 11.80 12.39
N GLY A 183 5.10 10.82 12.14
CA GLY A 183 6.55 10.90 12.28
C GLY A 183 7.32 10.32 11.11
#